data_311bc49f0113cd0d91a20d72704b3888
#
_entry.id   311bc49f0113cd0d91a20d72704b3888
#
_cell.length_a   1.000
_cell.length_b   1.000
_cell.length_c   1.000
_cell.angle_alpha   90.00
_cell.angle_beta   90.00
_cell.angle_gamma   90.00
#
_symmetry.space_group_name_H-M   'P 1'
#
loop_
_entity.id
_entity.type
_entity.pdbx_description
1 polymer ?
#
loop_
_entity_poly.entity_id
_entity_poly.type
_entity_poly.pdbx_seq_one_letter_code
_entity_poly.pdbx_strand_id
1 'polypeptide(L)'
;VMYGQMTAGSWIYIGTQGIVQGTYETFAEVGRKHYGGNLKGKWFLTAGLGGMGGAQPLAAIMAGASMVAIECQPSRIDMRLRTRYLDTQAKSVDEALEMIRRSPKPISVGVLGNAAEILPDMVKRGIHPDAVTDQTSAHDPVNGYLPIGWTLAQWEDKRVSDPQAVKAAAMASMKVHVQAMLDYWPQGVPTLDYGNNIRQMALEMGLKSAFEFPGFVPA
;
A
#
# COMPACT_ATOMS: atom_id res chain seq x y z
N VAL A 1 5.85 -0.13 23.72
CA VAL A 1 5.09 1.12 23.78
C VAL A 1 5.96 2.35 23.59
N MET A 2 7.11 2.43 24.26
CA MET A 2 8.03 3.58 24.14
C MET A 2 8.64 3.72 22.74
N TYR A 3 8.94 2.64 22.06
CA TYR A 3 9.51 2.66 20.71
C TYR A 3 8.56 3.24 19.67
N GLY A 4 7.28 2.90 19.74
CA GLY A 4 6.26 3.47 18.85
C GLY A 4 6.08 4.98 19.07
N GLN A 5 6.21 5.45 20.28
CA GLN A 5 6.12 6.88 20.60
C GLN A 5 7.31 7.68 20.04
N MET A 6 8.52 7.13 20.09
CA MET A 6 9.71 7.78 19.50
C MET A 6 9.57 7.93 17.99
N THR A 7 9.11 6.90 17.31
CA THR A 7 8.88 6.92 15.86
C THR A 7 7.76 7.90 15.50
N ALA A 8 6.62 7.85 16.19
CA ALA A 8 5.49 8.74 15.96
C ALA A 8 5.87 10.21 16.18
N GLY A 9 6.66 10.53 17.22
CA GLY A 9 7.17 11.87 17.48
C GLY A 9 8.06 12.38 16.34
N SER A 10 8.97 11.58 15.85
CA SER A 10 9.82 11.91 14.71
C SER A 10 9.00 12.21 13.44
N TRP A 11 7.93 11.49 13.20
CA TRP A 11 7.09 11.65 12.03
C TRP A 11 6.22 12.90 12.05
N ILE A 12 5.78 13.33 13.21
CA ILE A 12 5.06 14.60 13.38
C ILE A 12 5.94 15.78 12.93
N TYR A 13 7.23 15.74 13.22
CA TYR A 13 8.17 16.81 12.86
C TYR A 13 8.71 16.70 11.43
N ILE A 14 8.86 15.50 10.90
CA ILE A 14 9.39 15.26 9.55
C ILE A 14 8.33 15.46 8.48
N GLY A 15 7.08 15.09 8.76
CA GLY A 15 5.98 15.12 7.80
C GLY A 15 6.17 14.17 6.61
N THR A 16 5.24 14.18 5.67
CA THR A 16 5.27 13.31 4.49
C THR A 16 6.51 13.53 3.63
N GLN A 17 7.01 14.75 3.55
CA GLN A 17 8.22 15.08 2.77
C GLN A 17 9.47 14.36 3.27
N GLY A 18 9.61 14.16 4.58
CA GLY A 18 10.76 13.42 5.13
C GLY A 18 10.66 11.92 4.85
N ILE A 19 9.43 11.40 4.76
CA ILE A 19 9.18 9.99 4.43
C ILE A 19 9.45 9.70 2.95
N VAL A 20 9.29 10.70 2.06
CA VAL A 20 9.60 10.56 0.62
C VAL A 20 11.02 10.09 0.40
N GLN A 21 12.00 10.63 1.15
CA GLN A 21 13.40 10.23 1.00
C GLN A 21 13.59 8.75 1.31
N GLY A 22 13.15 8.27 2.47
CA GLY A 22 13.32 6.86 2.85
C GLY A 22 12.58 5.90 1.90
N THR A 23 11.42 6.32 1.42
CA THR A 23 10.65 5.55 0.42
C THR A 23 11.35 5.54 -0.94
N TYR A 24 11.91 6.67 -1.37
CA TYR A 24 12.72 6.76 -2.58
C TYR A 24 13.93 5.82 -2.52
N GLU A 25 14.70 5.84 -1.42
CA GLU A 25 15.85 4.95 -1.22
C GLU A 25 15.44 3.47 -1.31
N THR A 26 14.31 3.10 -0.72
CA THR A 26 13.76 1.74 -0.80
C THR A 26 13.46 1.37 -2.25
N PHE A 27 12.78 2.23 -3.00
CA PHE A 27 12.44 1.94 -4.41
C PHE A 27 13.65 1.95 -5.33
N ALA A 28 14.62 2.84 -5.09
CA ALA A 28 15.89 2.83 -5.80
C ALA A 28 16.66 1.53 -5.55
N GLU A 29 16.64 1.01 -4.31
CA GLU A 29 17.26 -0.27 -3.97
C GLU A 29 16.54 -1.46 -4.62
N VAL A 30 15.21 -1.47 -4.68
CA VAL A 30 14.44 -2.44 -5.48
C VAL A 30 14.89 -2.39 -6.95
N GLY A 31 15.06 -1.18 -7.51
CA GLY A 31 15.58 -0.99 -8.86
C GLY A 31 16.97 -1.59 -9.03
N ARG A 32 17.87 -1.34 -8.09
CA ARG A 32 19.26 -1.84 -8.11
C ARG A 32 19.31 -3.36 -8.03
N LYS A 33 18.57 -3.95 -7.09
CA LYS A 33 18.60 -5.41 -6.85
C LYS A 33 17.94 -6.22 -7.95
N HIS A 34 16.79 -5.76 -8.47
CA HIS A 34 15.94 -6.57 -9.32
C HIS A 34 15.93 -6.12 -10.79
N TYR A 35 16.33 -4.88 -11.09
CA TYR A 35 16.18 -4.26 -12.42
C TYR A 35 17.45 -3.57 -12.94
N GLY A 36 18.63 -3.91 -12.39
CA GLY A 36 19.91 -3.34 -12.84
C GLY A 36 20.00 -1.81 -12.68
N GLY A 37 19.27 -1.24 -11.74
CA GLY A 37 19.24 0.20 -11.46
C GLY A 37 18.33 1.01 -12.38
N ASN A 38 17.55 0.38 -13.27
CA ASN A 38 16.69 1.10 -14.22
C ASN A 38 15.21 0.68 -14.03
N LEU A 39 14.41 1.63 -13.60
CA LEU A 39 12.96 1.44 -13.38
C LEU A 39 12.09 1.99 -14.52
N LYS A 40 12.70 2.38 -15.64
CA LYS A 40 11.94 2.87 -16.81
C LYS A 40 10.98 1.79 -17.33
N GLY A 41 9.71 2.14 -17.46
CA GLY A 41 8.66 1.21 -17.89
C GLY A 41 8.19 0.24 -16.81
N LYS A 42 8.74 0.31 -15.61
CA LYS A 42 8.32 -0.46 -14.44
C LYS A 42 7.16 0.24 -13.73
N TRP A 43 6.30 -0.55 -13.09
CA TRP A 43 5.23 -0.02 -12.27
C TRP A 43 5.07 -0.79 -10.95
N PHE A 44 4.85 -0.06 -9.88
CA PHE A 44 4.71 -0.60 -8.53
C PHE A 44 3.26 -0.52 -8.08
N LEU A 45 2.86 -1.48 -7.27
CA LEU A 45 1.55 -1.52 -6.62
C LEU A 45 1.71 -1.25 -5.14
N THR A 46 0.86 -0.37 -4.61
CA THR A 46 0.80 -0.10 -3.17
C THR A 46 -0.64 0.08 -2.70
N ALA A 47 -0.83 0.03 -1.38
CA ALA A 47 -2.09 0.41 -0.74
C ALA A 47 -1.84 1.37 0.41
N GLY A 48 -2.79 2.30 0.57
CA GLY A 48 -2.77 3.34 1.60
C GLY A 48 -2.13 4.65 1.15
N LEU A 49 -2.90 5.73 1.19
CA LEU A 49 -2.47 7.10 0.91
C LEU A 49 -2.56 8.00 2.16
N GLY A 50 -2.47 7.40 3.34
CA GLY A 50 -2.41 8.09 4.63
C GLY A 50 -1.13 8.90 4.82
N GLY A 51 -0.80 9.24 6.07
CA GLY A 51 0.37 10.07 6.40
C GLY A 51 1.69 9.55 5.82
N MET A 52 1.92 8.25 5.95
CA MET A 52 3.11 7.57 5.41
C MET A 52 2.94 7.13 3.97
N GLY A 53 1.88 6.37 3.69
CA GLY A 53 1.61 5.82 2.37
C GLY A 53 1.48 6.86 1.28
N GLY A 54 1.04 8.06 1.65
CA GLY A 54 0.96 9.20 0.72
C GLY A 54 2.29 9.69 0.15
N ALA A 55 3.43 9.25 0.70
CA ALA A 55 4.75 9.55 0.14
C ALA A 55 5.11 8.62 -1.04
N GLN A 56 4.55 7.43 -1.09
CA GLN A 56 4.96 6.38 -2.03
C GLN A 56 4.79 6.77 -3.50
N PRO A 57 3.66 7.37 -3.93
CA PRO A 57 3.49 7.71 -5.34
C PRO A 57 4.58 8.68 -5.84
N LEU A 58 4.87 9.73 -5.09
CA LEU A 58 5.92 10.69 -5.47
C LEU A 58 7.30 10.03 -5.45
N ALA A 59 7.60 9.21 -4.45
CA ALA A 59 8.89 8.51 -4.35
C ALA A 59 9.11 7.54 -5.53
N ALA A 60 8.06 6.83 -5.97
CA ALA A 60 8.13 5.94 -7.14
C ALA A 60 8.45 6.73 -8.42
N ILE A 61 7.78 7.85 -8.64
CA ILE A 61 8.05 8.73 -9.79
C ILE A 61 9.48 9.25 -9.77
N MET A 62 9.98 9.69 -8.61
CA MET A 62 11.36 10.14 -8.45
C MET A 62 12.37 9.02 -8.70
N ALA A 63 12.05 7.78 -8.36
CA ALA A 63 12.87 6.61 -8.65
C ALA A 63 12.78 6.14 -10.11
N GLY A 64 11.86 6.69 -10.91
CA GLY A 64 11.69 6.36 -12.32
C GLY A 64 10.65 5.29 -12.63
N ALA A 65 9.88 4.83 -11.63
CA ALA A 65 8.78 3.88 -11.79
C ALA A 65 7.42 4.59 -11.82
N SER A 66 6.45 4.02 -12.53
CA SER A 66 5.04 4.37 -12.34
C SER A 66 4.49 3.69 -11.09
N MET A 67 3.33 4.16 -10.59
CA MET A 67 2.69 3.54 -9.42
C MET A 67 1.17 3.51 -9.55
N VAL A 68 0.58 2.39 -9.14
CA VAL A 68 -0.84 2.28 -8.81
C VAL A 68 -0.97 2.26 -7.30
N ALA A 69 -1.72 3.23 -6.74
CA ALA A 69 -1.94 3.34 -5.30
C ALA A 69 -3.43 3.14 -4.99
N ILE A 70 -3.75 2.10 -4.23
CA ILE A 70 -5.12 1.78 -3.83
C ILE A 70 -5.43 2.48 -2.51
N GLU A 71 -6.55 3.18 -2.44
CA GLU A 71 -7.01 3.86 -1.23
C GLU A 71 -8.53 3.74 -1.10
N CYS A 72 -9.02 3.40 0.08
CA CYS A 72 -10.45 3.24 0.34
C CYS A 72 -11.17 4.56 0.70
N GLN A 73 -10.44 5.62 1.04
CA GLN A 73 -11.01 6.91 1.43
C GLN A 73 -10.80 7.96 0.33
N PRO A 74 -11.88 8.45 -0.32
CA PRO A 74 -11.77 9.45 -1.39
C PRO A 74 -11.01 10.71 -0.97
N SER A 75 -11.24 11.18 0.25
CA SER A 75 -10.61 12.40 0.77
C SER A 75 -9.08 12.31 0.85
N ARG A 76 -8.52 11.11 1.01
CA ARG A 76 -7.07 10.88 0.99
C ARG A 76 -6.52 10.98 -0.44
N ILE A 77 -7.22 10.42 -1.42
CA ILE A 77 -6.87 10.59 -2.84
C ILE A 77 -6.89 12.07 -3.22
N ASP A 78 -8.00 12.78 -2.92
CA ASP A 78 -8.16 14.20 -3.19
C ASP A 78 -7.04 15.03 -2.56
N MET A 79 -6.68 14.71 -1.32
CA MET A 79 -5.58 15.39 -0.62
C MET A 79 -4.26 15.21 -1.37
N ARG A 80 -3.95 13.98 -1.84
CA ARG A 80 -2.69 13.71 -2.54
C ARG A 80 -2.63 14.31 -3.94
N LEU A 81 -3.74 14.34 -4.65
CA LEU A 81 -3.87 15.08 -5.92
C LEU A 81 -3.63 16.58 -5.71
N ARG A 82 -4.32 17.20 -4.74
CA ARG A 82 -4.17 18.62 -4.42
C ARG A 82 -2.76 19.00 -3.99
N THR A 83 -2.08 18.14 -3.24
CA THR A 83 -0.72 18.36 -2.75
C THR A 83 0.36 17.87 -3.72
N ARG A 84 -0.02 17.32 -4.87
CA ARG A 84 0.87 16.81 -5.93
C ARG A 84 1.80 15.67 -5.49
N TYR A 85 1.37 14.87 -4.54
CA TYR A 85 1.99 13.60 -4.21
C TYR A 85 1.48 12.46 -5.09
N LEU A 86 0.32 12.64 -5.72
CA LEU A 86 -0.31 11.75 -6.66
C LEU A 86 -0.63 12.55 -7.92
N ASP A 87 -0.36 12.00 -9.11
CA ASP A 87 -0.54 12.72 -10.37
C ASP A 87 -1.99 12.72 -10.85
N THR A 88 -2.68 11.57 -10.74
CA THR A 88 -4.03 11.40 -11.26
C THR A 88 -4.79 10.28 -10.55
N GLN A 89 -6.08 10.14 -10.88
CA GLN A 89 -6.95 9.07 -10.40
C GLN A 89 -7.59 8.34 -11.58
N ALA A 90 -7.73 7.02 -11.44
CA ALA A 90 -8.47 6.16 -12.35
C ALA A 90 -9.70 5.55 -11.65
N LYS A 91 -10.69 5.13 -12.43
CA LYS A 91 -11.92 4.48 -11.94
C LYS A 91 -11.70 2.99 -11.62
N SER A 92 -10.66 2.39 -12.19
CA SER A 92 -10.32 0.97 -12.03
C SER A 92 -8.83 0.73 -12.21
N VAL A 93 -8.37 -0.45 -11.81
CA VAL A 93 -6.99 -0.90 -12.07
C VAL A 93 -6.72 -0.96 -13.58
N ASP A 94 -7.66 -1.43 -14.39
CA ASP A 94 -7.49 -1.52 -15.84
C ASP A 94 -7.26 -0.14 -16.47
N GLU A 95 -8.05 0.85 -16.06
CA GLU A 95 -7.85 2.24 -16.53
C GLU A 95 -6.50 2.79 -16.05
N ALA A 96 -6.11 2.51 -14.80
CA ALA A 96 -4.81 2.93 -14.26
C ALA A 96 -3.64 2.34 -15.08
N LEU A 97 -3.70 1.06 -15.40
CA LEU A 97 -2.69 0.40 -16.22
C LEU A 97 -2.66 0.93 -17.66
N GLU A 98 -3.82 1.27 -18.21
CA GLU A 98 -3.90 1.90 -19.53
C GLU A 98 -3.28 3.31 -19.52
N MET A 99 -3.54 4.10 -18.47
CA MET A 99 -2.89 5.41 -18.29
C MET A 99 -1.37 5.27 -18.21
N ILE A 100 -0.86 4.30 -17.45
CA ILE A 100 0.57 4.03 -17.33
C ILE A 100 1.16 3.64 -18.69
N ARG A 101 0.51 2.75 -19.44
CA ARG A 101 0.98 2.32 -20.78
C ARG A 101 1.05 3.46 -21.79
N ARG A 102 0.12 4.41 -21.71
CA ARG A 102 0.07 5.57 -22.63
C ARG A 102 0.98 6.70 -22.22
N SER A 103 1.44 6.73 -20.98
CA SER A 103 2.27 7.82 -20.48
C SER A 103 3.70 7.71 -21.00
N PRO A 104 4.27 8.79 -21.60
CA PRO A 104 5.65 8.79 -22.06
C PRO A 104 6.67 8.89 -20.91
N LYS A 105 6.21 9.15 -19.69
CA LYS A 105 7.01 9.29 -18.47
C LYS A 105 6.34 8.54 -17.32
N PRO A 106 7.07 8.23 -16.24
CA PRO A 106 6.46 7.66 -15.04
C PRO A 106 5.27 8.50 -14.56
N ILE A 107 4.21 7.84 -14.11
CA ILE A 107 2.99 8.47 -13.62
C ILE A 107 2.43 7.69 -12.43
N SER A 108 1.93 8.39 -11.44
CA SER A 108 1.26 7.79 -10.28
C SER A 108 -0.25 7.92 -10.40
N VAL A 109 -0.95 6.81 -10.21
CA VAL A 109 -2.40 6.71 -10.41
C VAL A 109 -3.06 6.16 -9.15
N GLY A 110 -3.97 6.95 -8.56
CA GLY A 110 -4.81 6.50 -7.44
C GLY A 110 -6.00 5.69 -7.95
N VAL A 111 -6.35 4.63 -7.25
CA VAL A 111 -7.57 3.85 -7.49
C VAL A 111 -8.36 3.76 -6.18
N LEU A 112 -9.62 4.22 -6.24
CA LEU A 112 -10.52 4.11 -5.09
C LEU A 112 -11.00 2.67 -4.94
N GLY A 113 -10.71 2.05 -3.80
CA GLY A 113 -11.16 0.70 -3.50
C GLY A 113 -10.44 0.09 -2.31
N ASN A 114 -10.82 -1.15 -1.99
CA ASN A 114 -10.23 -1.91 -0.90
C ASN A 114 -9.12 -2.82 -1.43
N ALA A 115 -7.91 -2.67 -0.92
CA ALA A 115 -6.77 -3.47 -1.36
C ALA A 115 -6.96 -4.98 -1.09
N ALA A 116 -7.66 -5.33 -0.01
CA ALA A 116 -7.98 -6.73 0.29
C ALA A 116 -9.00 -7.36 -0.68
N GLU A 117 -9.65 -6.57 -1.52
CA GLU A 117 -10.51 -7.04 -2.62
C GLU A 117 -9.78 -6.97 -3.96
N ILE A 118 -9.08 -5.88 -4.21
CA ILE A 118 -8.42 -5.61 -5.49
C ILE A 118 -7.20 -6.50 -5.71
N LEU A 119 -6.32 -6.68 -4.71
CA LEU A 119 -5.12 -7.50 -4.90
C LEU A 119 -5.43 -8.97 -5.23
N PRO A 120 -6.36 -9.65 -4.53
CA PRO A 120 -6.75 -11.02 -4.92
C PRO A 120 -7.32 -11.11 -6.33
N ASP A 121 -8.12 -10.12 -6.77
CA ASP A 121 -8.63 -10.07 -8.14
C ASP A 121 -7.51 -9.91 -9.16
N MET A 122 -6.54 -9.03 -8.89
CA MET A 122 -5.37 -8.85 -9.75
C MET A 122 -4.53 -10.13 -9.87
N VAL A 123 -4.28 -10.82 -8.73
CA VAL A 123 -3.57 -12.11 -8.71
C VAL A 123 -4.31 -13.13 -9.58
N LYS A 124 -5.63 -13.28 -9.38
CA LYS A 124 -6.47 -14.20 -10.14
C LYS A 124 -6.46 -13.91 -11.65
N ARG A 125 -6.38 -12.64 -12.01
CA ARG A 125 -6.34 -12.19 -13.41
C ARG A 125 -4.96 -12.23 -14.03
N GLY A 126 -3.92 -12.62 -13.28
CA GLY A 126 -2.54 -12.65 -13.75
C GLY A 126 -1.97 -11.25 -14.04
N ILE A 127 -2.40 -10.23 -13.30
CA ILE A 127 -1.85 -8.87 -13.41
C ILE A 127 -0.63 -8.77 -12.49
N HIS A 128 0.55 -8.62 -13.09
CA HIS A 128 1.83 -8.64 -12.36
C HIS A 128 2.43 -7.24 -12.29
N PRO A 129 2.48 -6.60 -11.10
CA PRO A 129 3.31 -5.42 -10.88
C PRO A 129 4.80 -5.80 -10.86
N ASP A 130 5.64 -4.82 -11.07
CA ASP A 130 7.10 -4.99 -10.94
C ASP A 130 7.57 -4.91 -9.47
N ALA A 131 6.76 -4.40 -8.57
CA ALA A 131 6.93 -4.55 -7.12
C ALA A 131 5.58 -4.35 -6.41
N VAL A 132 5.41 -5.00 -5.26
CA VAL A 132 4.23 -4.85 -4.38
C VAL A 132 4.69 -4.39 -3.02
N THR A 133 4.00 -3.38 -2.50
CA THR A 133 4.23 -2.88 -1.15
C THR A 133 2.90 -2.53 -0.48
N ASP A 134 2.91 -2.34 0.83
CA ASP A 134 1.75 -1.93 1.61
C ASP A 134 2.12 -0.89 2.68
N GLN A 135 1.29 0.13 2.78
CA GLN A 135 1.37 1.17 3.79
C GLN A 135 -0.02 1.54 4.35
N THR A 136 -0.93 0.59 4.37
CA THR A 136 -2.21 0.74 5.06
C THR A 136 -2.01 0.94 6.56
N SER A 137 -2.98 1.55 7.24
CA SER A 137 -2.90 1.77 8.70
C SER A 137 -3.29 0.51 9.49
N ALA A 138 -2.66 -0.63 9.15
CA ALA A 138 -2.97 -1.95 9.72
C ALA A 138 -2.62 -2.07 11.22
N HIS A 139 -1.80 -1.18 11.76
CA HIS A 139 -1.49 -1.12 13.20
C HIS A 139 -2.70 -0.72 14.06
N ASP A 140 -3.71 -0.10 13.47
CA ASP A 140 -4.99 0.20 14.12
C ASP A 140 -6.14 -0.46 13.34
N PRO A 141 -6.49 -1.71 13.66
CA PRO A 141 -7.51 -2.45 12.91
C PRO A 141 -8.91 -1.87 13.06
N VAL A 142 -9.17 -1.04 14.08
CA VAL A 142 -10.49 -0.42 14.28
C VAL A 142 -10.64 0.86 13.47
N ASN A 143 -9.65 1.75 13.54
CA ASN A 143 -9.76 3.08 12.94
C ASN A 143 -8.92 3.25 11.67
N GLY A 144 -8.09 2.28 11.34
CA GLY A 144 -7.11 2.38 10.26
C GLY A 144 -7.34 1.47 9.05
N TYR A 145 -8.18 0.45 9.16
CA TYR A 145 -8.36 -0.54 8.10
C TYR A 145 -9.82 -0.85 7.81
N LEU A 146 -10.27 -0.58 6.57
CA LEU A 146 -11.63 -0.86 6.12
C LEU A 146 -11.79 -2.37 5.85
N PRO A 147 -12.74 -3.07 6.51
CA PRO A 147 -13.02 -4.46 6.23
C PRO A 147 -13.59 -4.71 4.82
N ILE A 148 -13.31 -5.88 4.26
CA ILE A 148 -13.89 -6.35 2.98
C ILE A 148 -15.42 -6.30 3.05
N GLY A 149 -16.04 -5.80 1.98
CA GLY A 149 -17.49 -5.74 1.82
C GLY A 149 -18.18 -4.66 2.64
N TRP A 150 -17.43 -3.86 3.42
CA TRP A 150 -18.01 -2.77 4.18
C TRP A 150 -17.90 -1.45 3.44
N THR A 151 -18.98 -0.63 3.54
CA THR A 151 -18.92 0.76 3.12
C THR A 151 -18.23 1.61 4.18
N LEU A 152 -17.70 2.77 3.79
CA LEU A 152 -17.11 3.73 4.74
C LEU A 152 -18.13 4.13 5.82
N ALA A 153 -19.40 4.37 5.45
CA ALA A 153 -20.45 4.74 6.39
C ALA A 153 -20.71 3.63 7.43
N GLN A 154 -20.78 2.37 6.99
CA GLN A 154 -20.91 1.23 7.89
C GLN A 154 -19.73 1.09 8.84
N TRP A 155 -18.52 1.30 8.32
CA TRP A 155 -17.30 1.26 9.14
C TRP A 155 -17.27 2.39 10.16
N GLU A 156 -17.61 3.62 9.75
CA GLU A 156 -17.66 4.79 10.64
C GLU A 156 -18.68 4.63 11.77
N ASP A 157 -19.83 4.07 11.49
CA ASP A 157 -20.83 3.74 12.50
C ASP A 157 -20.37 2.63 13.45
N LYS A 158 -19.90 1.51 12.86
CA LYS A 158 -19.55 0.33 13.65
C LYS A 158 -18.27 0.49 14.48
N ARG A 159 -17.30 1.30 14.07
CA ARG A 159 -16.11 1.55 14.90
C ARG A 159 -16.43 2.23 16.24
N VAL A 160 -17.61 2.87 16.34
CA VAL A 160 -18.13 3.47 17.58
C VAL A 160 -19.07 2.52 18.30
N SER A 161 -20.00 1.91 17.57
CA SER A 161 -21.06 1.06 18.15
C SER A 161 -20.60 -0.36 18.50
N ASP A 162 -19.67 -0.94 17.70
CA ASP A 162 -19.15 -2.30 17.90
C ASP A 162 -17.70 -2.42 17.41
N PRO A 163 -16.71 -1.84 18.12
CA PRO A 163 -15.30 -1.87 17.72
C PRO A 163 -14.69 -3.28 17.69
N GLN A 164 -15.25 -4.24 18.43
CA GLN A 164 -14.78 -5.61 18.41
C GLN A 164 -15.12 -6.31 17.11
N ALA A 165 -16.32 -6.12 16.59
CA ALA A 165 -16.72 -6.64 15.29
C ALA A 165 -15.86 -6.02 14.16
N VAL A 166 -15.59 -4.70 14.23
CA VAL A 166 -14.69 -4.03 13.28
C VAL A 166 -13.30 -4.63 13.32
N LYS A 167 -12.71 -4.79 14.52
CA LYS A 167 -11.39 -5.38 14.69
C LYS A 167 -11.31 -6.77 14.06
N ALA A 168 -12.27 -7.63 14.36
CA ALA A 168 -12.30 -9.00 13.83
C ALA A 168 -12.41 -9.01 12.30
N ALA A 169 -13.31 -8.22 11.72
CA ALA A 169 -13.50 -8.12 10.28
C ALA A 169 -12.27 -7.50 9.56
N ALA A 170 -11.65 -6.48 10.15
CA ALA A 170 -10.44 -5.85 9.62
C ALA A 170 -9.26 -6.84 9.62
N MET A 171 -9.03 -7.56 10.71
CA MET A 171 -7.95 -8.56 10.80
C MET A 171 -8.16 -9.71 9.80
N ALA A 172 -9.41 -10.18 9.62
CA ALA A 172 -9.73 -11.15 8.59
C ALA A 172 -9.43 -10.62 7.17
N SER A 173 -9.72 -9.35 6.92
CA SER A 173 -9.42 -8.69 5.64
C SER A 173 -7.91 -8.51 5.42
N MET A 174 -7.17 -8.16 6.45
CA MET A 174 -5.70 -8.08 6.40
C MET A 174 -5.06 -9.43 6.06
N LYS A 175 -5.61 -10.54 6.58
CA LYS A 175 -5.17 -11.87 6.19
C LYS A 175 -5.31 -12.12 4.69
N VAL A 176 -6.44 -11.72 4.10
CA VAL A 176 -6.68 -11.86 2.65
C VAL A 176 -5.70 -10.98 1.85
N HIS A 177 -5.48 -9.75 2.32
CA HIS A 177 -4.52 -8.82 1.69
C HIS A 177 -3.09 -9.39 1.70
N VAL A 178 -2.62 -9.86 2.86
CA VAL A 178 -1.27 -10.47 2.99
C VAL A 178 -1.15 -11.75 2.16
N GLN A 179 -2.22 -12.56 2.09
CA GLN A 179 -2.21 -13.74 1.22
C GLN A 179 -2.00 -13.35 -0.25
N ALA A 180 -2.69 -12.32 -0.74
CA ALA A 180 -2.48 -11.84 -2.11
C ALA A 180 -1.05 -11.29 -2.34
N MET A 181 -0.45 -10.64 -1.35
CA MET A 181 0.97 -10.24 -1.40
C MET A 181 1.89 -11.47 -1.47
N LEU A 182 1.61 -12.51 -0.66
CA LEU A 182 2.33 -13.78 -0.69
C LEU A 182 2.20 -14.49 -2.04
N ASP A 183 1.07 -14.38 -2.71
CA ASP A 183 0.85 -15.01 -4.01
C ASP A 183 1.72 -14.37 -5.12
N TYR A 184 2.14 -13.12 -4.97
CA TYR A 184 3.11 -12.48 -5.86
C TYR A 184 4.57 -12.90 -5.59
N TRP A 185 4.92 -13.16 -4.32
CA TRP A 185 6.29 -13.45 -3.91
C TRP A 185 6.95 -14.63 -4.66
N PRO A 186 6.35 -15.84 -4.75
CA PRO A 186 6.92 -16.97 -5.46
C PRO A 186 6.95 -16.78 -6.99
N GLN A 187 6.25 -15.78 -7.51
CA GLN A 187 6.26 -15.42 -8.93
C GLN A 187 7.43 -14.49 -9.29
N GLY A 188 8.33 -14.21 -8.32
CA GLY A 188 9.49 -13.36 -8.51
C GLY A 188 9.20 -11.87 -8.49
N VAL A 189 7.99 -11.47 -8.04
CA VAL A 189 7.65 -10.06 -7.84
C VAL A 189 8.25 -9.59 -6.51
N PRO A 190 9.13 -8.59 -6.49
CA PRO A 190 9.62 -7.98 -5.25
C PRO A 190 8.44 -7.53 -4.40
N THR A 191 8.29 -8.12 -3.22
CA THR A 191 7.18 -7.87 -2.31
C THR A 191 7.73 -7.50 -0.94
N LEU A 192 7.25 -6.40 -0.38
CA LEU A 192 7.70 -5.91 0.93
C LEU A 192 6.59 -5.11 1.63
N ASP A 193 6.65 -5.04 2.96
CA ASP A 193 5.84 -4.10 3.72
C ASP A 193 6.71 -3.02 4.39
N TYR A 194 6.08 -1.94 4.81
CA TYR A 194 6.73 -0.83 5.49
C TYR A 194 6.65 -0.90 7.02
N GLY A 195 6.41 -2.09 7.59
CA GLY A 195 6.38 -2.27 9.04
C GLY A 195 5.11 -1.73 9.70
N ASN A 196 3.98 -1.78 8.99
CA ASN A 196 2.67 -1.32 9.45
C ASN A 196 1.87 -2.37 10.25
N ASN A 197 2.50 -3.46 10.65
CA ASN A 197 1.91 -4.61 11.37
C ASN A 197 0.93 -5.47 10.58
N ILE A 198 0.73 -5.27 9.28
CA ILE A 198 -0.25 -6.05 8.51
C ILE A 198 0.06 -7.56 8.53
N ARG A 199 1.35 -7.93 8.43
CA ARG A 199 1.79 -9.33 8.50
C ARG A 199 1.52 -9.94 9.87
N GLN A 200 1.75 -9.19 10.95
CA GLN A 200 1.47 -9.65 12.31
C GLN A 200 -0.03 -9.91 12.51
N MET A 201 -0.89 -9.01 12.03
CA MET A 201 -2.33 -9.20 12.09
C MET A 201 -2.79 -10.45 11.30
N ALA A 202 -2.20 -10.67 10.13
CA ALA A 202 -2.47 -11.87 9.33
C ALA A 202 -2.00 -13.17 10.03
N LEU A 203 -0.83 -13.13 10.68
CA LEU A 203 -0.32 -14.27 11.48
C LEU A 203 -1.27 -14.62 12.63
N GLU A 204 -1.75 -13.63 13.36
CA GLU A 204 -2.73 -13.81 14.45
C GLU A 204 -4.05 -14.41 13.94
N MET A 205 -4.40 -14.16 12.68
CA MET A 205 -5.53 -14.80 11.98
C MET A 205 -5.19 -16.17 11.38
N GLY A 206 -4.05 -16.76 11.77
CA GLY A 206 -3.63 -18.10 11.39
C GLY A 206 -2.91 -18.23 10.05
N LEU A 207 -2.48 -17.13 9.43
CA LEU A 207 -1.64 -17.17 8.22
C LEU A 207 -0.17 -17.36 8.61
N LYS A 208 0.26 -18.60 8.74
CA LYS A 208 1.61 -18.96 9.23
C LYS A 208 2.73 -18.45 8.30
N SER A 209 2.45 -18.34 7.02
CA SER A 209 3.37 -17.84 5.98
C SER A 209 3.50 -16.30 5.93
N ALA A 210 2.80 -15.55 6.78
CA ALA A 210 2.71 -14.08 6.68
C ALA A 210 4.07 -13.34 6.63
N PHE A 211 5.15 -13.95 7.10
CA PHE A 211 6.49 -13.40 7.14
C PHE A 211 7.46 -14.00 6.10
N GLU A 212 6.97 -14.74 5.10
CA GLU A 212 7.82 -15.31 4.05
C GLU A 212 8.39 -14.24 3.11
N PHE A 213 7.67 -13.13 2.87
CA PHE A 213 8.25 -11.97 2.22
C PHE A 213 8.82 -10.98 3.25
N PRO A 214 9.87 -10.23 2.91
CA PRO A 214 10.57 -9.36 3.86
C PRO A 214 9.81 -8.07 4.17
N GLY A 215 10.18 -7.40 5.28
CA GLY A 215 9.92 -5.98 5.46
C GLY A 215 10.92 -5.15 4.65
N PHE A 216 10.69 -3.85 4.50
CA PHE A 216 11.50 -2.97 3.64
C PHE A 216 12.99 -2.86 4.04
N VAL A 217 13.33 -3.08 5.32
CA VAL A 217 14.74 -3.00 5.77
C VAL A 217 15.59 -4.16 5.28
N PRO A 218 15.13 -5.45 5.36
CA PRO A 218 15.88 -6.59 4.83
C PRO A 218 15.66 -6.85 3.34
N ALA A 219 14.69 -6.17 2.69
CA ALA A 219 14.29 -6.39 1.29
C ALA A 219 15.32 -5.90 0.22
#